data_8f7bf6b922a193bfc8b3d2276e19b090
#
_entry.id   8f7bf6b922a193bfc8b3d2276e19b090
#
_cell.length_a   1.000
_cell.length_b   1.000
_cell.length_c   1.000
_cell.angle_alpha   90.00
_cell.angle_beta   90.00
_cell.angle_gamma   90.00
#
_symmetry.space_group_name_H-M   'P 1'
#
loop_
_entity.id
_entity.type
_entity.pdbx_description
1 polymer ?
#
loop_
_entity_poly.entity_id
_entity_poly.type
_entity_poly.pdbx_seq_one_letter_code
_entity_poly.pdbx_strand_id
1 'polypeptide(L)'
;MNQEILKKYAHTLLKYGVNLQEDQTLVISVDVENKDFAVIVTEEAYELGAKEVVLNWRCSPIARQRLLHAKESVLERPANWIPEFYKQYIDDKAAFLSLISANPKALEGIPTNRISLQSRNLNKALSFYHT
;
A
#
# COMPACT_ATOMS: atom_id res chain seq x y z
N MET A 1 -16.80 11.55 -11.29
CA MET A 1 -16.35 10.69 -12.41
C MET A 1 -17.32 9.52 -12.54
N ASN A 2 -17.64 9.12 -13.76
CA ASN A 2 -18.60 8.06 -14.03
C ASN A 2 -18.09 6.70 -13.52
N GLN A 3 -18.95 5.94 -12.85
CA GLN A 3 -18.57 4.62 -12.30
C GLN A 3 -18.17 3.62 -13.38
N GLU A 4 -18.78 3.69 -14.57
CA GLU A 4 -18.40 2.82 -15.68
C GLU A 4 -16.96 3.07 -16.13
N ILE A 5 -16.55 4.33 -16.18
CA ILE A 5 -15.18 4.71 -16.55
C ILE A 5 -14.21 4.21 -15.47
N LEU A 6 -14.56 4.37 -14.20
CA LEU A 6 -13.74 3.89 -13.10
C LEU A 6 -13.62 2.38 -13.09
N LYS A 7 -14.71 1.67 -13.41
CA LYS A 7 -14.69 0.21 -13.51
C LYS A 7 -13.77 -0.26 -14.64
N LYS A 8 -13.83 0.38 -15.80
CA LYS A 8 -12.94 0.06 -16.92
C LYS A 8 -11.48 0.33 -16.57
N TYR A 9 -11.23 1.42 -15.87
CA TYR A 9 -9.88 1.75 -15.40
C TYR A 9 -9.37 0.69 -14.42
N ALA A 10 -10.21 0.28 -13.46
CA ALA A 10 -9.88 -0.77 -12.53
C ALA A 10 -9.57 -2.08 -13.25
N HIS A 11 -10.40 -2.44 -14.24
CA HIS A 11 -10.18 -3.65 -15.03
C HIS A 11 -8.81 -3.62 -15.73
N THR A 12 -8.48 -2.49 -16.32
CA THR A 12 -7.19 -2.30 -17.01
C THR A 12 -6.02 -2.44 -16.04
N LEU A 13 -6.12 -1.81 -14.86
CA LEU A 13 -5.08 -1.92 -13.84
C LEU A 13 -4.86 -3.37 -13.42
N LEU A 14 -5.93 -4.12 -13.21
CA LEU A 14 -5.84 -5.48 -12.69
C LEU A 14 -5.38 -6.47 -13.76
N LYS A 15 -5.91 -6.35 -14.97
CA LYS A 15 -5.61 -7.31 -16.03
C LYS A 15 -4.25 -7.04 -16.68
N TYR A 16 -3.96 -5.78 -16.97
CA TYR A 16 -2.75 -5.41 -17.71
C TYR A 16 -1.66 -4.82 -16.84
N GLY A 17 -2.01 -4.15 -15.73
CA GLY A 17 -1.03 -3.58 -14.82
C GLY A 17 -0.39 -4.62 -13.93
N VAL A 18 -1.16 -5.31 -13.11
CA VAL A 18 -0.66 -6.32 -12.17
C VAL A 18 -0.80 -7.75 -12.70
N ASN A 19 -1.47 -7.93 -13.82
CA ASN A 19 -1.70 -9.25 -14.43
C ASN A 19 -2.31 -10.25 -13.44
N LEU A 20 -3.41 -9.83 -12.81
CA LEU A 20 -4.09 -10.65 -11.82
C LEU A 20 -4.55 -11.97 -12.41
N GLN A 21 -4.18 -13.07 -11.76
CA GLN A 21 -4.55 -14.41 -12.17
C GLN A 21 -5.74 -14.91 -11.37
N GLU A 22 -6.49 -15.83 -11.95
CA GLU A 22 -7.58 -16.50 -11.25
C GLU A 22 -7.05 -17.24 -10.03
N ASP A 23 -7.80 -17.19 -8.92
CA ASP A 23 -7.46 -17.81 -7.64
C ASP A 23 -6.18 -17.23 -7.01
N GLN A 24 -5.80 -16.02 -7.37
CA GLN A 24 -4.66 -15.31 -6.80
C GLN A 24 -5.15 -14.28 -5.78
N THR A 25 -4.41 -14.14 -4.68
CA THR A 25 -4.65 -13.07 -3.71
C THR A 25 -4.12 -11.75 -4.24
N LEU A 26 -4.89 -10.68 -4.07
CA LEU A 26 -4.49 -9.32 -4.43
C LEU A 26 -4.32 -8.49 -3.16
N VAL A 27 -3.14 -7.89 -2.99
CA VAL A 27 -2.88 -6.96 -1.90
C VAL A 27 -2.89 -5.55 -2.46
N ILE A 28 -3.76 -4.70 -1.95
CA ILE A 28 -3.89 -3.30 -2.38
C ILE A 28 -3.41 -2.38 -1.26
N SER A 29 -2.37 -1.59 -1.55
CA SER A 29 -1.96 -0.49 -0.67
C SER A 29 -2.67 0.77 -1.13
N VAL A 30 -3.45 1.40 -0.27
CA VAL A 30 -4.33 2.49 -0.67
C VAL A 30 -4.45 3.55 0.41
N ASP A 31 -4.45 4.82 0.00
CA ASP A 31 -4.78 5.93 0.90
C ASP A 31 -6.27 5.91 1.21
N VAL A 32 -6.61 6.21 2.47
CA VAL A 32 -8.00 6.24 2.93
C VAL A 32 -8.87 7.17 2.07
N GLU A 33 -8.26 8.22 1.53
CA GLU A 33 -8.94 9.17 0.65
C GLU A 33 -9.47 8.54 -0.64
N ASN A 34 -8.85 7.44 -1.06
CA ASN A 34 -9.20 6.73 -2.29
C ASN A 34 -10.11 5.52 -2.04
N LYS A 35 -10.75 5.47 -0.90
CA LYS A 35 -11.57 4.30 -0.53
C LYS A 35 -12.65 3.95 -1.54
N ASP A 36 -13.29 4.96 -2.15
CA ASP A 36 -14.37 4.70 -3.11
C ASP A 36 -13.86 3.97 -4.35
N PHE A 37 -12.70 4.39 -4.86
CA PHE A 37 -12.07 3.68 -5.97
C PHE A 37 -11.56 2.31 -5.55
N ALA A 38 -11.07 2.17 -4.32
CA ALA A 38 -10.63 0.88 -3.80
C ALA A 38 -11.77 -0.15 -3.78
N VAL A 39 -12.98 0.30 -3.45
CA VAL A 39 -14.16 -0.57 -3.51
C VAL A 39 -14.41 -1.07 -4.93
N ILE A 40 -14.32 -0.18 -5.91
CA ILE A 40 -14.51 -0.52 -7.33
C ILE A 40 -13.44 -1.53 -7.78
N VAL A 41 -12.19 -1.30 -7.42
CA VAL A 41 -11.08 -2.21 -7.73
C VAL A 41 -11.29 -3.57 -7.08
N THR A 42 -11.74 -3.58 -5.84
CA THR A 42 -12.00 -4.83 -5.10
C THR A 42 -13.11 -5.64 -5.78
N GLU A 43 -14.21 -5.00 -6.16
CA GLU A 43 -15.29 -5.66 -6.87
C GLU A 43 -14.81 -6.26 -8.19
N GLU A 44 -14.05 -5.48 -8.94
CA GLU A 44 -13.54 -5.93 -10.24
C GLU A 44 -12.54 -7.09 -10.07
N ALA A 45 -11.72 -7.05 -9.03
CA ALA A 45 -10.79 -8.13 -8.74
C ALA A 45 -11.51 -9.46 -8.49
N TYR A 46 -12.59 -9.43 -7.70
CA TYR A 46 -13.38 -10.65 -7.48
C TYR A 46 -14.08 -11.12 -8.75
N GLU A 47 -14.55 -10.20 -9.59
CA GLU A 47 -15.13 -10.58 -10.89
C GLU A 47 -14.09 -11.27 -11.79
N LEU A 48 -12.82 -10.89 -11.67
CA LEU A 48 -11.72 -11.51 -12.42
C LEU A 48 -11.24 -12.82 -11.80
N GLY A 49 -11.82 -13.24 -10.69
CA GLY A 49 -11.50 -14.52 -10.07
C GLY A 49 -10.47 -14.48 -8.95
N ALA A 50 -10.24 -13.31 -8.36
CA ALA A 50 -9.32 -13.22 -7.22
C ALA A 50 -9.75 -14.15 -6.10
N LYS A 51 -8.78 -14.81 -5.46
CA LYS A 51 -9.02 -15.65 -4.30
C LYS A 51 -9.46 -14.81 -3.11
N GLU A 52 -8.76 -13.71 -2.88
CA GLU A 52 -9.03 -12.79 -1.79
C GLU A 52 -8.43 -11.44 -2.13
N VAL A 53 -9.04 -10.36 -1.65
CA VAL A 53 -8.48 -9.02 -1.75
C VAL A 53 -8.18 -8.51 -0.35
N VAL A 54 -6.92 -8.17 -0.11
CA VAL A 54 -6.43 -7.67 1.18
C VAL A 54 -6.04 -6.22 1.02
N LEU A 55 -6.54 -5.36 1.90
CA LEU A 55 -6.25 -3.92 1.83
C LEU A 55 -5.25 -3.53 2.91
N ASN A 56 -4.21 -2.82 2.49
CA ASN A 56 -3.28 -2.16 3.39
C ASN A 56 -3.58 -0.67 3.34
N TRP A 57 -4.34 -0.19 4.32
CA TRP A 57 -4.80 1.19 4.36
C TRP A 57 -3.71 2.14 4.85
N ARG A 58 -3.61 3.29 4.20
CA ARG A 58 -2.68 4.35 4.58
C ARG A 58 -3.47 5.63 4.86
N CYS A 59 -2.97 6.40 5.82
CA CYS A 59 -3.54 7.70 6.16
C CYS A 59 -2.41 8.67 6.42
N SER A 60 -2.17 9.59 5.48
CA SER A 60 -1.06 10.55 5.57
C SER A 60 -1.10 11.40 6.84
N PRO A 61 -2.24 11.93 7.28
CA PRO A 61 -2.29 12.69 8.54
C PRO A 61 -1.85 11.88 9.76
N ILE A 62 -2.19 10.58 9.80
CA ILE A 62 -1.77 9.71 10.91
C ILE A 62 -0.28 9.43 10.83
N ALA A 63 0.23 9.15 9.64
CA ALA A 63 1.65 8.91 9.41
C ALA A 63 2.47 10.15 9.81
N ARG A 64 1.96 11.35 9.50
CA ARG A 64 2.58 12.61 9.89
C ARG A 64 2.69 12.74 11.41
N GLN A 65 1.63 12.41 12.15
CA GLN A 65 1.65 12.47 13.60
C GLN A 65 2.71 11.55 14.20
N ARG A 66 2.85 10.36 13.63
CA ARG A 66 3.89 9.43 14.05
C ARG A 66 5.30 10.01 13.84
N LEU A 67 5.55 10.57 12.66
CA LEU A 67 6.86 11.19 12.35
C LEU A 67 7.19 12.36 13.27
N LEU A 68 6.18 13.14 13.66
CA LEU A 68 6.38 14.29 14.53
C LEU A 68 6.59 13.91 15.99
N HIS A 69 5.92 12.88 16.48
CA HIS A 69 5.78 12.63 17.92
C HIS A 69 6.28 11.29 18.42
N ALA A 70 6.45 10.30 17.58
CA ALA A 70 6.96 9.01 18.04
C ALA A 70 8.41 9.16 18.49
N LYS A 71 8.81 8.35 19.46
CA LYS A 71 10.20 8.34 19.95
C LYS A 71 11.14 7.94 18.83
N GLU A 72 12.33 8.53 18.78
CA GLU A 72 13.33 8.21 17.77
C GLU A 72 13.67 6.72 17.76
N SER A 73 13.72 6.09 18.93
CA SER A 73 13.95 4.65 19.03
C SER A 73 12.88 3.81 18.31
N VAL A 74 11.65 4.33 18.25
CA VAL A 74 10.56 3.69 17.52
C VAL A 74 10.71 3.91 16.03
N LEU A 75 11.14 5.11 15.63
CA LEU A 75 11.35 5.43 14.20
C LEU A 75 12.53 4.67 13.61
N GLU A 76 13.50 4.28 14.44
CA GLU A 76 14.63 3.45 14.03
C GLU A 76 14.23 2.01 13.71
N ARG A 77 13.08 1.57 14.21
CA ARG A 77 12.60 0.21 14.03
C ARG A 77 11.22 0.21 13.38
N PRO A 78 11.07 -0.31 12.17
CA PRO A 78 9.74 -0.53 11.63
C PRO A 78 9.02 -1.56 12.52
N ALA A 79 7.70 -1.44 12.61
CA ALA A 79 6.92 -2.43 13.33
C ALA A 79 7.17 -3.81 12.70
N ASN A 80 7.37 -4.83 13.52
CA ASN A 80 7.70 -6.18 13.03
C ASN A 80 6.64 -6.74 12.08
N TRP A 81 5.37 -6.37 12.26
CA TRP A 81 4.29 -6.87 11.42
C TRP A 81 4.39 -6.41 9.96
N ILE A 82 5.07 -5.28 9.68
CA ILE A 82 5.17 -4.76 8.31
C ILE A 82 5.97 -5.71 7.40
N PRO A 83 7.22 -6.09 7.75
CA PRO A 83 7.96 -7.06 6.94
C PRO A 83 7.28 -8.43 6.89
N GLU A 84 6.71 -8.89 8.00
CA GLU A 84 6.01 -10.18 8.06
C GLU A 84 4.77 -10.19 7.18
N PHE A 85 4.01 -9.09 7.15
CA PHE A 85 2.84 -8.95 6.29
C PHE A 85 3.24 -9.14 4.82
N TYR A 86 4.26 -8.42 4.36
CA TYR A 86 4.69 -8.53 2.97
C TYR A 86 5.27 -9.91 2.67
N LYS A 87 6.07 -10.45 3.59
CA LYS A 87 6.68 -11.76 3.39
C LYS A 87 5.64 -12.86 3.19
N GLN A 88 4.60 -12.86 4.02
CA GLN A 88 3.53 -13.85 3.93
C GLN A 88 2.88 -13.84 2.55
N TYR A 89 2.55 -12.66 2.02
CA TYR A 89 1.89 -12.55 0.72
C TYR A 89 2.85 -12.75 -0.45
N ILE A 90 4.12 -12.40 -0.30
CA ILE A 90 5.14 -12.70 -1.32
C ILE A 90 5.32 -14.22 -1.43
N ASP A 91 5.43 -14.91 -0.30
CA ASP A 91 5.56 -16.38 -0.29
C ASP A 91 4.34 -17.05 -0.92
N ASP A 92 3.16 -16.45 -0.76
CA ASP A 92 1.90 -16.92 -1.33
C ASP A 92 1.73 -16.51 -2.80
N LYS A 93 2.69 -15.81 -3.38
CA LYS A 93 2.69 -15.32 -4.76
C LYS A 93 1.51 -14.39 -5.07
N ALA A 94 1.13 -13.57 -4.10
CA ALA A 94 0.07 -12.59 -4.26
C ALA A 94 0.47 -11.51 -5.28
N ALA A 95 -0.53 -10.91 -5.92
CA ALA A 95 -0.33 -9.71 -6.72
C ALA A 95 -0.39 -8.47 -5.81
N PHE A 96 0.36 -7.43 -6.15
CA PHE A 96 0.42 -6.20 -5.37
C PHE A 96 0.06 -5.01 -6.24
N LEU A 97 -0.86 -4.19 -5.76
CA LEU A 97 -1.29 -2.97 -6.42
C LEU A 97 -1.20 -1.80 -5.45
N SER A 98 -0.64 -0.68 -5.89
CA SER A 98 -0.53 0.53 -5.08
C SER A 98 -1.41 1.63 -5.65
N LEU A 99 -2.34 2.12 -4.83
CA LEU A 99 -3.24 3.24 -5.14
C LEU A 99 -2.93 4.40 -4.20
N ILE A 100 -1.66 4.79 -4.16
CA ILE A 100 -1.18 5.82 -3.24
C ILE A 100 -1.06 7.14 -3.97
N SER A 101 -1.71 8.18 -3.43
CA SER A 101 -1.59 9.54 -3.91
C SER A 101 -0.41 10.23 -3.25
N ALA A 102 0.45 10.86 -4.03
CA ALA A 102 1.52 11.68 -3.47
C ALA A 102 0.92 12.93 -2.84
N ASN A 103 1.23 13.17 -1.57
CA ASN A 103 0.85 14.39 -0.89
C ASN A 103 2.14 15.17 -0.54
N PRO A 104 2.48 16.22 -1.32
CA PRO A 104 3.73 16.94 -1.09
C PRO A 104 3.77 17.66 0.25
N LYS A 105 2.61 17.87 0.90
CA LYS A 105 2.54 18.53 2.21
C LYS A 105 2.62 17.54 3.38
N ALA A 106 2.59 16.24 3.12
CA ALA A 106 2.58 15.24 4.20
C ALA A 106 3.81 15.31 5.09
N LEU A 107 4.95 15.71 4.54
CA LEU A 107 6.22 15.79 5.25
C LEU A 107 6.62 17.22 5.62
N GLU A 108 5.77 18.20 5.33
CA GLU A 108 6.06 19.61 5.61
C GLU A 108 6.20 19.84 7.12
N GLY A 109 7.28 20.52 7.52
CA GLY A 109 7.53 20.84 8.93
C GLY A 109 8.10 19.68 9.75
N ILE A 110 8.35 18.52 9.13
CA ILE A 110 8.96 17.39 9.83
C ILE A 110 10.49 17.46 9.67
N PRO A 111 11.26 17.36 10.77
CA PRO A 111 12.73 17.38 10.68
C PRO A 111 13.24 16.29 9.73
N THR A 112 14.17 16.68 8.86
CA THR A 112 14.72 15.80 7.82
C THR A 112 15.35 14.54 8.40
N ASN A 113 16.01 14.63 9.55
CA ASN A 113 16.64 13.48 10.19
C ASN A 113 15.62 12.41 10.58
N ARG A 114 14.41 12.80 10.99
CA ARG A 114 13.36 11.85 11.36
C ARG A 114 12.81 11.13 10.13
N ILE A 115 12.65 11.84 9.03
CA ILE A 115 12.20 11.25 7.76
C ILE A 115 13.25 10.27 7.25
N SER A 116 14.50 10.66 7.22
CA SER A 116 15.61 9.81 6.76
C SER A 116 15.75 8.54 7.60
N LEU A 117 15.63 8.70 8.92
CA LEU A 117 15.74 7.58 9.85
C LEU A 117 14.67 6.52 9.59
N GLN A 118 13.42 6.94 9.45
CA GLN A 118 12.32 6.01 9.19
C GLN A 118 12.46 5.34 7.82
N SER A 119 12.73 6.11 6.77
CA SER A 119 12.83 5.59 5.40
C SER A 119 13.96 4.58 5.26
N ARG A 120 15.14 4.91 5.81
CA ARG A 120 16.31 4.03 5.74
C ARG A 120 16.05 2.67 6.39
N ASN A 121 15.46 2.69 7.58
CA ASN A 121 15.24 1.46 8.32
C ASN A 121 14.09 0.62 7.75
N LEU A 122 13.05 1.27 7.24
CA LEU A 122 11.97 0.57 6.56
C LEU A 122 12.47 -0.11 5.28
N ASN A 123 13.26 0.59 4.47
CA ASN A 123 13.85 0.03 3.26
C ASN A 123 14.74 -1.16 3.58
N LYS A 124 15.52 -1.11 4.65
CA LYS A 124 16.35 -2.21 5.10
C LYS A 124 15.50 -3.42 5.49
N ALA A 125 14.41 -3.18 6.23
CA ALA A 125 13.51 -4.25 6.67
C ALA A 125 12.76 -4.91 5.50
N LEU A 126 12.49 -4.16 4.43
CA LEU A 126 11.79 -4.65 3.24
C LEU A 126 12.73 -5.03 2.10
N SER A 127 14.04 -5.16 2.36
CA SER A 127 15.00 -5.48 1.31
C SER A 127 14.66 -6.77 0.56
N PHE A 128 14.09 -7.76 1.23
CA PHE A 128 13.64 -9.01 0.60
C PHE A 128 12.51 -8.78 -0.41
N TYR A 129 11.71 -7.73 -0.21
CA TYR A 129 10.59 -7.41 -1.11
C TYR A 129 11.09 -6.75 -2.39
N HIS A 130 12.14 -5.95 -2.30
CA HIS A 130 12.68 -5.19 -3.44
C HIS A 130 13.69 -5.99 -4.27
N THR A 131 14.09 -7.14 -3.81
CA THR A 131 14.95 -8.04 -4.59
C THR A 131 14.13 -8.99 -5.45
#